data_5d1f0e2472972075357ea7f1f350c80e
#
_entry.id   5d1f0e2472972075357ea7f1f350c80e
#
_cell.length_a   1.000
_cell.length_b   1.000
_cell.length_c   1.000
_cell.angle_alpha   90.00
_cell.angle_beta   90.00
_cell.angle_gamma   90.00
#
_symmetry.space_group_name_H-M   'P 1'
#
loop_
_entity.id
_entity.type
_entity.pdbx_description
1 polymer ?
#
loop_
_entity_poly.entity_id
_entity_poly.type
_entity_poly.pdbx_seq_one_letter_code
_entity_poly.pdbx_strand_id
1 'polypeptide(L)'
;MPFNELKEAKKIIQDCDALLIIVGAGMSVDSGIFTYRGVNGIWEKSIEIGNKKYRYDEISSLKMWKTYPELAWGFKANFYKMMNENKPHQGYYDLLDFCQNHLKNNYFICTSNIDNYFESSGFDKNKIYEVHGTMKYMQCLDKKCAQKNGVFESDGKIPIFDKNTFIAKNLP
;
A
#
# COMPACT_ATOMS: atom_id res chain seq x y z
N MET A 1 12.48 -24.05 0.42
CA MET A 1 13.93 -23.90 0.76
C MET A 1 14.41 -25.12 1.52
N PRO A 2 15.58 -25.70 1.20
CA PRO A 2 16.17 -26.76 2.02
C PRO A 2 16.46 -26.25 3.44
N PHE A 3 16.32 -27.12 4.42
CA PHE A 3 16.44 -26.78 5.84
C PHE A 3 17.79 -26.16 6.24
N ASN A 4 18.85 -26.49 5.52
CA ASN A 4 20.20 -25.92 5.75
C ASN A 4 20.30 -24.45 5.34
N GLU A 5 19.65 -24.03 4.25
CA GLU A 5 19.65 -22.62 3.80
C GLU A 5 18.93 -21.71 4.78
N LEU A 6 17.85 -22.16 5.41
CA LEU A 6 17.14 -21.41 6.46
C LEU A 6 18.00 -21.21 7.71
N LYS A 7 18.81 -22.23 8.09
CA LYS A 7 19.72 -22.11 9.24
C LYS A 7 20.84 -21.09 8.97
N GLU A 8 21.38 -21.12 7.75
CA GLU A 8 22.41 -20.19 7.32
C GLU A 8 21.87 -18.76 7.26
N ALA A 9 20.72 -18.55 6.64
CA ALA A 9 20.04 -17.25 6.61
C ALA A 9 19.77 -16.71 8.02
N LYS A 10 19.27 -17.55 8.93
CA LYS A 10 19.06 -17.20 10.34
C LYS A 10 20.36 -16.70 10.99
N LYS A 11 21.46 -17.42 10.78
CA LYS A 11 22.75 -17.04 11.35
C LYS A 11 23.22 -15.69 10.83
N ILE A 12 23.16 -15.48 9.50
CA ILE A 12 23.53 -14.19 8.87
C ILE A 12 22.73 -13.03 9.48
N ILE A 13 21.41 -13.21 9.61
CA ILE A 13 20.53 -12.19 10.19
C ILE A 13 20.85 -11.93 11.68
N GLN A 14 21.15 -12.99 12.44
CA GLN A 14 21.51 -12.84 13.85
C GLN A 14 22.87 -12.19 14.08
N ASP A 15 23.79 -12.35 13.15
CA ASP A 15 25.15 -11.82 13.24
C ASP A 15 25.29 -10.41 12.60
N CYS A 16 24.23 -9.87 12.00
CA CYS A 16 24.30 -8.57 11.34
C CYS A 16 24.12 -7.39 12.30
N ASP A 17 24.84 -6.29 12.04
CA ASP A 17 24.74 -5.05 12.81
C ASP A 17 23.71 -4.06 12.25
N ALA A 18 23.25 -4.28 11.02
CA ALA A 18 22.29 -3.43 10.34
C ALA A 18 21.44 -4.25 9.34
N LEU A 19 20.22 -3.80 9.09
CA LEU A 19 19.31 -4.48 8.17
C LEU A 19 18.65 -3.49 7.19
N LEU A 20 18.81 -3.74 5.90
CA LEU A 20 17.99 -3.13 4.85
C LEU A 20 16.83 -4.08 4.52
N ILE A 21 15.62 -3.62 4.78
CA ILE A 21 14.39 -4.39 4.56
C ILE A 21 13.75 -3.91 3.26
N ILE A 22 13.71 -4.78 2.26
CA ILE A 22 13.10 -4.47 0.95
C ILE A 22 11.86 -5.34 0.78
N VAL A 23 10.69 -4.70 0.68
CA VAL A 23 9.41 -5.42 0.63
C VAL A 23 8.47 -4.90 -0.44
N GLY A 24 7.55 -5.77 -0.82
CA GLY A 24 6.45 -5.49 -1.74
C GLY A 24 5.14 -6.05 -1.23
N ALA A 25 4.12 -6.10 -2.08
CA ALA A 25 2.75 -6.45 -1.73
C ALA A 25 2.61 -7.83 -1.04
N GLY A 26 3.55 -8.75 -1.26
CA GLY A 26 3.56 -10.05 -0.57
C GLY A 26 3.62 -9.93 0.94
N MET A 27 4.28 -8.90 1.49
CA MET A 27 4.34 -8.65 2.93
C MET A 27 2.96 -8.41 3.55
N SER A 28 2.01 -7.87 2.80
CA SER A 28 0.68 -7.53 3.32
C SER A 28 -0.40 -8.60 3.05
N VAL A 29 -0.05 -9.72 2.39
CA VAL A 29 -1.00 -10.79 2.05
C VAL A 29 -1.61 -11.41 3.30
N ASP A 30 -0.80 -11.74 4.29
CA ASP A 30 -1.25 -12.32 5.55
C ASP A 30 -2.05 -11.33 6.41
N SER A 31 -2.01 -10.05 6.04
CA SER A 31 -2.88 -9.00 6.59
C SER A 31 -4.21 -8.87 5.84
N GLY A 32 -4.49 -9.71 4.85
CA GLY A 32 -5.72 -9.67 4.04
C GLY A 32 -5.70 -8.67 2.88
N ILE A 33 -4.53 -8.13 2.53
CA ILE A 33 -4.37 -7.20 1.40
C ILE A 33 -3.96 -7.98 0.15
N PHE A 34 -4.64 -7.73 -0.96
CA PHE A 34 -4.33 -8.39 -2.23
C PHE A 34 -3.03 -7.88 -2.84
N THR A 35 -2.32 -8.78 -3.55
CA THR A 35 -1.24 -8.37 -4.42
C THR A 35 -1.78 -7.71 -5.71
N TYR A 36 -1.00 -6.81 -6.30
CA TYR A 36 -1.38 -6.19 -7.58
C TYR A 36 -1.14 -7.14 -8.76
N ARG A 37 -0.06 -7.91 -8.74
CA ARG A 37 0.38 -8.82 -9.79
C ARG A 37 0.59 -10.23 -9.24
N GLY A 38 0.74 -11.20 -10.14
CA GLY A 38 0.95 -12.60 -9.79
C GLY A 38 -0.34 -13.38 -9.66
N VAL A 39 -0.27 -14.60 -9.14
CA VAL A 39 -1.44 -15.48 -8.99
C VAL A 39 -2.50 -14.80 -8.13
N ASN A 40 -3.69 -14.63 -8.67
CA ASN A 40 -4.81 -13.89 -8.05
C ASN A 40 -4.57 -12.38 -7.88
N GLY A 41 -3.60 -11.78 -8.57
CA GLY A 41 -3.36 -10.35 -8.56
C GLY A 41 -4.58 -9.56 -9.03
N ILE A 42 -4.84 -8.42 -8.38
CA ILE A 42 -6.07 -7.65 -8.65
C ILE A 42 -6.07 -7.00 -10.03
N TRP A 43 -4.92 -6.75 -10.64
CA TRP A 43 -4.85 -6.10 -11.95
C TRP A 43 -5.31 -6.98 -13.11
N GLU A 44 -5.44 -8.28 -12.89
CA GLU A 44 -6.07 -9.20 -13.85
C GLU A 44 -7.60 -9.14 -13.79
N LYS A 45 -8.13 -8.53 -12.73
CA LYS A 45 -9.58 -8.37 -12.54
C LYS A 45 -10.10 -7.19 -13.36
N SER A 46 -11.38 -7.23 -13.61
CA SER A 46 -12.11 -6.18 -14.33
C SER A 46 -13.50 -6.02 -13.73
N ILE A 47 -14.10 -4.87 -13.99
CA ILE A 47 -15.48 -4.57 -13.65
C ILE A 47 -16.23 -4.17 -14.92
N GLU A 48 -17.50 -4.53 -15.00
CA GLU A 48 -18.41 -4.12 -16.06
C GLU A 48 -19.31 -2.99 -15.58
N ILE A 49 -19.34 -1.90 -16.32
CA ILE A 49 -20.17 -0.73 -16.04
C ILE A 49 -20.94 -0.39 -17.32
N GLY A 50 -22.24 -0.66 -17.30
CA GLY A 50 -23.05 -0.64 -18.51
C GLY A 50 -22.54 -1.66 -19.53
N ASN A 51 -22.24 -1.21 -20.75
CA ASN A 51 -21.73 -2.06 -21.83
C ASN A 51 -20.19 -2.02 -21.96
N LYS A 52 -19.49 -1.49 -20.97
CA LYS A 52 -18.02 -1.36 -21.00
C LYS A 52 -17.37 -2.16 -19.88
N LYS A 53 -16.29 -2.83 -20.24
CA LYS A 53 -15.43 -3.55 -19.30
C LYS A 53 -14.16 -2.73 -19.04
N TYR A 54 -13.86 -2.50 -17.77
CA TYR A 54 -12.68 -1.77 -17.31
C TYR A 54 -11.79 -2.69 -16.50
N ARG A 55 -10.53 -2.77 -16.85
CA ARG A 55 -9.53 -3.48 -16.04
C ARG A 55 -9.14 -2.61 -14.84
N TYR A 56 -8.75 -3.23 -13.74
CA TYR A 56 -8.38 -2.51 -12.52
C TYR A 56 -7.11 -1.66 -12.69
N ASP A 57 -6.14 -2.11 -13.50
CA ASP A 57 -4.96 -1.31 -13.85
C ASP A 57 -5.32 -0.06 -14.69
N GLU A 58 -6.32 -0.16 -15.57
CA GLU A 58 -6.84 0.98 -16.34
C GLU A 58 -7.53 2.00 -15.41
N ILE A 59 -8.35 1.51 -14.46
CA ILE A 59 -9.05 2.38 -13.50
C ILE A 59 -8.05 3.16 -12.64
N SER A 60 -6.90 2.56 -12.31
CA SER A 60 -5.85 3.22 -11.53
C SER A 60 -5.01 4.22 -12.33
N SER A 61 -5.25 4.36 -13.64
CA SER A 61 -4.44 5.23 -14.51
C SER A 61 -4.77 6.72 -14.33
N LEU A 62 -3.77 7.59 -14.60
CA LEU A 62 -3.97 9.05 -14.61
C LEU A 62 -5.05 9.49 -15.62
N LYS A 63 -5.19 8.75 -16.73
CA LYS A 63 -6.24 8.99 -17.71
C LYS A 63 -7.61 8.83 -17.06
N MET A 64 -7.82 7.77 -16.30
CA MET A 64 -9.10 7.49 -15.65
C MET A 64 -9.46 8.56 -14.61
N TRP A 65 -8.49 9.02 -13.81
CA TRP A 65 -8.68 10.13 -12.87
C TRP A 65 -9.18 11.42 -13.53
N LYS A 66 -8.81 11.65 -14.80
CA LYS A 66 -9.22 12.84 -15.56
C LYS A 66 -10.55 12.65 -16.29
N THR A 67 -10.87 11.43 -16.75
CA THR A 67 -12.03 11.20 -17.63
C THR A 67 -13.23 10.62 -16.89
N TYR A 68 -13.01 9.88 -15.82
CA TYR A 68 -14.05 9.24 -15.00
C TYR A 68 -13.65 9.29 -13.52
N PRO A 69 -13.58 10.50 -12.93
CA PRO A 69 -13.11 10.67 -11.56
C PRO A 69 -13.95 9.88 -10.55
N GLU A 70 -15.26 9.76 -10.75
CA GLU A 70 -16.16 9.02 -9.88
C GLU A 70 -15.75 7.54 -9.78
N LEU A 71 -15.37 6.92 -10.90
CA LEU A 71 -14.90 5.53 -10.93
C LEU A 71 -13.54 5.40 -10.26
N ALA A 72 -12.60 6.29 -10.59
CA ALA A 72 -11.26 6.27 -10.00
C ALA A 72 -11.31 6.47 -8.48
N TRP A 73 -12.11 7.41 -7.99
CA TRP A 73 -12.29 7.67 -6.57
C TRP A 73 -12.97 6.52 -5.85
N GLY A 74 -14.03 5.94 -6.41
CA GLY A 74 -14.70 4.82 -5.77
C GLY A 74 -13.83 3.56 -5.72
N PHE A 75 -13.06 3.30 -6.78
CA PHE A 75 -12.06 2.24 -6.79
C PHE A 75 -10.99 2.46 -5.71
N LYS A 76 -10.45 3.67 -5.60
CA LYS A 76 -9.47 4.03 -4.58
C LYS A 76 -10.05 3.96 -3.17
N ALA A 77 -11.31 4.41 -2.99
CA ALA A 77 -12.04 4.33 -1.74
C ALA A 77 -12.21 2.89 -1.25
N ASN A 78 -12.46 1.94 -2.17
CA ASN A 78 -12.52 0.52 -1.83
C ASN A 78 -11.19 -0.01 -1.30
N PHE A 79 -10.06 0.39 -1.89
CA PHE A 79 -8.74 0.05 -1.38
C PHE A 79 -8.46 0.66 -0.01
N TYR A 80 -8.75 1.93 0.15
CA TYR A 80 -8.57 2.64 1.42
C TYR A 80 -9.37 1.97 2.54
N LYS A 81 -10.62 1.62 2.23
CA LYS A 81 -11.48 0.89 3.16
C LYS A 81 -10.86 -0.46 3.55
N MET A 82 -10.42 -1.25 2.58
CA MET A 82 -9.79 -2.55 2.83
C MET A 82 -8.55 -2.42 3.72
N MET A 83 -7.68 -1.43 3.48
CA MET A 83 -6.49 -1.19 4.29
C MET A 83 -6.82 -0.78 5.72
N ASN A 84 -7.89 0.01 5.93
CA ASN A 84 -8.32 0.43 7.25
C ASN A 84 -9.07 -0.65 8.04
N GLU A 85 -9.76 -1.56 7.35
CA GLU A 85 -10.47 -2.68 7.98
C GLU A 85 -9.53 -3.83 8.38
N ASN A 86 -8.33 -3.88 7.80
CA ASN A 86 -7.30 -4.86 8.14
C ASN A 86 -6.20 -4.22 9.01
N LYS A 87 -5.38 -5.08 9.60
CA LYS A 87 -4.25 -4.68 10.45
C LYS A 87 -2.98 -5.39 10.02
N PRO A 88 -1.81 -4.83 10.29
CA PRO A 88 -0.55 -5.54 10.10
C PRO A 88 -0.60 -6.91 10.80
N HIS A 89 -0.17 -7.96 10.10
CA HIS A 89 -0.06 -9.29 10.70
C HIS A 89 1.12 -9.38 11.68
N GLN A 90 1.20 -10.45 12.46
CA GLN A 90 2.20 -10.60 13.53
C GLN A 90 3.64 -10.43 13.03
N GLY A 91 3.95 -10.81 11.81
CA GLY A 91 5.31 -10.67 11.25
C GLY A 91 5.84 -9.23 11.17
N TYR A 92 4.96 -8.21 11.10
CA TYR A 92 5.39 -6.81 11.22
C TYR A 92 5.91 -6.51 12.63
N TYR A 93 5.23 -7.00 13.65
CA TYR A 93 5.59 -6.77 15.06
C TYR A 93 6.82 -7.58 15.47
N ASP A 94 6.96 -8.82 14.98
CA ASP A 94 8.14 -9.65 15.20
C ASP A 94 9.39 -9.03 14.57
N LEU A 95 9.23 -8.47 13.35
CA LEU A 95 10.31 -7.76 12.68
C LEU A 95 10.67 -6.46 13.39
N LEU A 96 9.68 -5.72 13.90
CA LEU A 96 9.93 -4.51 14.70
C LEU A 96 10.70 -4.84 15.98
N ASP A 97 10.27 -5.87 16.71
CA ASP A 97 10.94 -6.33 17.92
C ASP A 97 12.42 -6.69 17.66
N PHE A 98 12.68 -7.43 16.59
CA PHE A 98 14.04 -7.74 16.15
C PHE A 98 14.84 -6.47 15.82
N CYS A 99 14.26 -5.53 15.09
CA CYS A 99 14.92 -4.28 14.73
C CYS A 99 15.26 -3.40 15.96
N GLN A 100 14.37 -3.38 16.95
CA GLN A 100 14.56 -2.57 18.16
C GLN A 100 15.54 -3.23 19.14
N ASN A 101 15.34 -4.49 19.46
CA ASN A 101 16.05 -5.17 20.55
C ASN A 101 17.37 -5.79 20.10
N HIS A 102 17.45 -6.33 18.87
CA HIS A 102 18.66 -6.94 18.37
C HIS A 102 19.55 -5.95 17.61
N LEU A 103 18.97 -5.19 16.67
CA LEU A 103 19.72 -4.24 15.83
C LEU A 103 19.84 -2.84 16.47
N LYS A 104 19.29 -2.62 17.68
CA LYS A 104 19.31 -1.30 18.36
C LYS A 104 18.83 -0.16 17.45
N ASN A 105 17.78 -0.42 16.68
CA ASN A 105 17.22 0.48 15.68
C ASN A 105 18.13 0.77 14.45
N ASN A 106 19.13 -0.05 14.18
CA ASN A 106 19.97 0.09 13.00
C ASN A 106 19.35 -0.64 11.78
N TYR A 107 18.28 -0.10 11.27
CA TYR A 107 17.56 -0.63 10.12
C TYR A 107 17.08 0.50 9.18
N PHE A 108 16.77 0.15 7.94
CA PHE A 108 16.06 0.99 7.00
C PHE A 108 15.09 0.15 6.16
N ILE A 109 13.91 0.70 5.86
CA ILE A 109 12.86 0.02 5.12
C ILE A 109 12.67 0.69 3.77
N CYS A 110 12.71 -0.09 2.70
CA CYS A 110 12.33 0.31 1.35
C CYS A 110 11.12 -0.52 0.93
N THR A 111 9.96 0.11 0.83
CA THR A 111 8.72 -0.59 0.49
C THR A 111 8.05 -0.02 -0.75
N SER A 112 7.53 -0.89 -1.60
CA SER A 112 6.61 -0.53 -2.69
C SER A 112 5.14 -0.55 -2.26
N ASN A 113 4.85 -0.92 -1.01
CA ASN A 113 3.50 -0.92 -0.47
C ASN A 113 3.05 0.50 -0.13
N ILE A 114 1.74 0.73 -0.25
CA ILE A 114 1.09 2.01 0.00
C ILE A 114 0.14 1.96 1.20
N ASP A 115 0.16 0.85 1.96
CA ASP A 115 -0.78 0.51 3.02
C ASP A 115 -0.45 1.15 4.38
N ASN A 116 0.71 1.78 4.52
CA ASN A 116 1.18 2.40 5.77
C ASN A 116 1.37 1.40 6.93
N TYR A 117 1.47 0.10 6.65
CA TYR A 117 1.51 -0.91 7.72
C TYR A 117 2.80 -0.91 8.53
N PHE A 118 3.93 -0.52 7.95
CA PHE A 118 5.16 -0.34 8.72
C PHE A 118 5.02 0.78 9.77
N GLU A 119 4.57 1.98 9.38
CA GLU A 119 4.37 3.09 10.32
C GLU A 119 3.32 2.72 11.37
N SER A 120 2.20 2.13 10.98
CA SER A 120 1.12 1.73 11.91
C SER A 120 1.51 0.58 12.86
N SER A 121 2.53 -0.21 12.51
CA SER A 121 3.10 -1.23 13.40
C SER A 121 4.11 -0.66 14.42
N GLY A 122 4.50 0.62 14.28
CA GLY A 122 5.41 1.27 15.22
C GLY A 122 6.84 1.48 14.73
N PHE A 123 7.14 1.20 13.46
CA PHE A 123 8.44 1.55 12.88
C PHE A 123 8.61 3.07 12.77
N ASP A 124 9.84 3.55 12.94
CA ASP A 124 10.17 4.96 12.77
C ASP A 124 9.96 5.41 11.32
N LYS A 125 9.03 6.35 11.11
CA LYS A 125 8.70 6.90 9.79
C LYS A 125 9.90 7.48 9.04
N ASN A 126 10.92 7.97 9.77
CA ASN A 126 12.13 8.51 9.15
C ASN A 126 13.06 7.42 8.58
N LYS A 127 12.76 6.17 8.87
CA LYS A 127 13.45 4.97 8.38
C LYS A 127 12.65 4.18 7.37
N ILE A 128 11.56 4.76 6.85
CA ILE A 128 10.70 4.14 5.85
C ILE A 128 10.75 4.97 4.58
N TYR A 129 11.13 4.33 3.48
CA TYR A 129 11.04 4.89 2.13
C TYR A 129 9.94 4.17 1.35
N GLU A 130 8.85 4.89 1.10
CA GLU A 130 7.69 4.41 0.33
C GLU A 130 7.86 4.78 -1.14
N VAL A 131 8.34 3.83 -1.96
CA VAL A 131 8.73 4.05 -3.38
C VAL A 131 7.56 4.58 -4.23
N HIS A 132 6.35 4.16 -3.92
CA HIS A 132 5.13 4.55 -4.65
C HIS A 132 4.28 5.57 -3.87
N GLY A 133 4.83 6.15 -2.80
CA GLY A 133 4.08 6.98 -1.88
C GLY A 133 3.15 6.14 -1.00
N THR A 134 2.19 6.80 -0.39
CA THR A 134 1.27 6.19 0.58
C THR A 134 -0.15 6.67 0.37
N MET A 135 -1.13 5.90 0.84
CA MET A 135 -2.55 6.28 0.84
C MET A 135 -2.87 7.41 1.82
N LYS A 136 -1.94 7.74 2.72
CA LYS A 136 -2.07 8.80 3.72
C LYS A 136 -2.06 10.20 3.10
N TYR A 137 -1.42 10.35 1.94
CA TYR A 137 -1.26 11.65 1.29
C TYR A 137 -1.97 11.69 -0.06
N MET A 138 -2.40 12.89 -0.42
CA MET A 138 -3.00 13.22 -1.70
C MET A 138 -2.22 14.32 -2.40
N GLN A 139 -2.41 14.43 -3.70
CA GLN A 139 -1.88 15.54 -4.50
C GLN A 139 -2.90 15.98 -5.54
N CYS A 140 -2.92 17.27 -5.84
CA CYS A 140 -3.80 17.82 -6.86
C CYS A 140 -3.31 17.43 -8.27
N LEU A 141 -4.23 17.00 -9.13
CA LEU A 141 -3.93 16.71 -10.53
C LEU A 141 -3.84 17.97 -11.40
N ASP A 142 -4.39 19.09 -10.94
CA ASP A 142 -4.32 20.36 -11.64
C ASP A 142 -3.07 21.13 -11.19
N LYS A 143 -2.16 21.38 -12.15
CA LYS A 143 -0.95 22.18 -11.94
C LYS A 143 -1.23 23.64 -11.53
N LYS A 144 -2.44 24.14 -11.76
CA LYS A 144 -2.90 25.48 -11.38
C LYS A 144 -3.54 25.52 -10.00
N CYS A 145 -3.71 24.38 -9.35
CA CYS A 145 -4.26 24.30 -8.01
C CYS A 145 -3.47 25.17 -7.03
N ALA A 146 -4.17 25.86 -6.13
CA ALA A 146 -3.56 26.71 -5.09
C ALA A 146 -2.65 25.92 -4.14
N GLN A 147 -2.86 24.63 -4.01
CA GLN A 147 -2.01 23.66 -3.30
C GLN A 147 -0.74 23.33 -4.11
N LYS A 148 -0.01 24.34 -4.56
CA LYS A 148 1.08 24.21 -5.55
C LYS A 148 2.24 23.30 -5.15
N ASN A 149 2.43 23.01 -3.89
CA ASN A 149 3.46 22.07 -3.42
C ASN A 149 2.96 20.64 -3.32
N GLY A 150 1.81 20.41 -3.91
CA GLY A 150 1.39 19.16 -4.47
C GLY A 150 0.94 18.09 -3.48
N VAL A 151 1.52 17.95 -2.33
CA VAL A 151 1.24 16.85 -1.41
C VAL A 151 0.67 17.37 -0.10
N PHE A 152 -0.48 16.87 0.28
CA PHE A 152 -1.15 17.19 1.54
C PHE A 152 -1.74 15.93 2.18
N GLU A 153 -1.87 15.94 3.50
CA GLU A 153 -2.44 14.80 4.21
C GLU A 153 -3.93 14.66 3.89
N SER A 154 -4.34 13.42 3.61
CA SER A 154 -5.76 13.11 3.42
C SER A 154 -6.51 13.36 4.72
N ASP A 155 -7.70 13.94 4.66
CA ASP A 155 -8.58 14.10 5.81
C ASP A 155 -9.21 12.76 6.29
N GLY A 156 -8.82 11.67 5.67
CA GLY A 156 -9.29 10.31 5.97
C GLY A 156 -10.73 10.02 5.54
N LYS A 157 -11.41 10.98 4.94
CA LYS A 157 -12.78 10.76 4.46
C LYS A 157 -12.77 9.89 3.22
N ILE A 158 -13.54 8.82 3.28
CA ILE A 158 -13.70 7.88 2.18
C ILE A 158 -14.97 8.27 1.43
N PRO A 159 -14.91 8.53 0.12
CA PRO A 159 -16.11 8.73 -0.67
C PRO A 159 -17.09 7.57 -0.54
N ILE A 160 -18.38 7.88 -0.46
CA ILE A 160 -19.43 6.87 -0.53
C ILE A 160 -19.45 6.34 -1.97
N PHE A 161 -19.36 5.04 -2.14
CA PHE A 161 -19.31 4.41 -3.46
C PHE A 161 -20.20 3.17 -3.52
N ASP A 162 -20.64 2.82 -4.71
CA ASP A 162 -21.32 1.57 -4.99
C ASP A 162 -20.30 0.42 -5.08
N LYS A 163 -20.47 -0.65 -4.30
CA LYS A 163 -19.53 -1.77 -4.24
C LYS A 163 -19.45 -2.60 -5.53
N ASN A 164 -20.51 -2.58 -6.34
CA ASN A 164 -20.59 -3.40 -7.55
C ASN A 164 -19.99 -2.66 -8.75
N THR A 165 -20.11 -1.33 -8.77
CA THR A 165 -19.67 -0.50 -9.90
C THR A 165 -18.47 0.37 -9.59
N PHE A 166 -18.07 0.49 -8.33
CA PHE A 166 -17.07 1.44 -7.82
C PHE A 166 -17.39 2.91 -8.12
N ILE A 167 -18.61 3.25 -8.48
CA ILE A 167 -18.96 4.64 -8.73
C ILE A 167 -19.09 5.39 -7.40
N ALA A 168 -18.26 6.41 -7.21
CA ALA A 168 -18.37 7.30 -6.06
C ALA A 168 -19.59 8.23 -6.23
N LYS A 169 -20.34 8.41 -5.14
CA LYS A 169 -21.53 9.27 -5.12
C LYS A 169 -21.20 10.73 -4.77
N ASN A 170 -20.09 10.94 -4.10
CA ASN A 170 -19.54 12.24 -3.74
C ASN A 170 -18.03 12.22 -3.97
N LEU A 171 -17.52 13.27 -4.55
CA LEU A 171 -16.07 13.47 -4.72
C LEU A 171 -15.55 14.37 -3.61
N PRO A 172 -14.32 14.13 -3.11
CA PRO A 172 -13.68 15.01 -2.14
C PRO A 172 -13.24 16.34 -2.76
#